data_947a92046dd2ff5984c4b37412cfe5a4
#
_entry.id   947a92046dd2ff5984c4b37412cfe5a4
#
_cell.length_a   1.000
_cell.length_b   1.000
_cell.length_c   1.000
_cell.angle_alpha   90.00
_cell.angle_beta   90.00
_cell.angle_gamma   90.00
#
_symmetry.space_group_name_H-M   'P 1'
#
loop_
_entity.id
_entity.type
_entity.pdbx_description
1 polymer ?
#
loop_
_entity_poly.entity_id
_entity_poly.type
_entity_poly.pdbx_seq_one_letter_code
_entity_poly.pdbx_strand_id
1 'polypeptide(L)' 'MFNKEKKPKRFISKESQSFGLGAAEVVVDTMTGVNYLLMHSPDGITPLLDENGKVIVTPVSDITEE' A
#
# COMPACT_ATOMS: atom_id res chain seq x y z
N MET A 1 -20.90 -13.99 -17.22
CA MET A 1 -21.41 -13.10 -16.52
C MET A 1 -20.62 -12.64 -15.36
N PHE A 2 -20.96 -11.60 -14.85
CA PHE A 2 -20.17 -10.97 -13.91
C PHE A 2 -20.58 -11.31 -12.55
N ASN A 3 -19.59 -11.41 -11.69
CA ASN A 3 -19.84 -11.54 -10.30
C ASN A 3 -20.25 -10.22 -9.76
N LYS A 4 -21.43 -10.15 -9.19
CA LYS A 4 -21.90 -8.91 -8.69
C LYS A 4 -21.44 -8.59 -7.33
N GLU A 5 -20.85 -9.56 -6.63
CA GLU A 5 -20.42 -9.26 -5.30
C GLU A 5 -19.20 -8.42 -5.33
N LYS A 6 -19.16 -7.41 -4.49
CA LYS A 6 -18.00 -6.59 -4.37
C LYS A 6 -17.18 -7.12 -3.26
N LYS A 7 -15.95 -7.50 -3.55
CA LYS A 7 -15.06 -7.92 -2.51
C LYS A 7 -14.27 -6.73 -2.04
N PRO A 8 -14.01 -6.63 -0.73
CA PRO A 8 -13.19 -5.54 -0.24
C PRO A 8 -11.83 -5.61 -0.87
N LYS A 9 -11.26 -4.49 -1.16
CA LYS A 9 -9.92 -4.45 -1.68
C LYS A 9 -8.96 -4.76 -0.57
N ARG A 10 -8.05 -5.65 -0.83
CA ARG A 10 -7.06 -5.98 0.16
C ARG A 10 -5.93 -4.96 0.20
N PHE A 11 -5.56 -4.45 -0.97
CA PHE A 11 -4.46 -3.49 -1.02
C PHE A 11 -4.98 -2.17 -1.55
N ILE A 12 -4.70 -1.12 -0.82
CA ILE A 12 -5.17 0.21 -1.16
C ILE A 12 -3.97 1.13 -1.27
N SER A 13 -3.89 1.88 -2.37
CA SER A 13 -2.82 2.84 -2.55
C SER A 13 -3.12 4.07 -1.71
N LYS A 14 -2.17 4.48 -0.89
CA LYS A 14 -2.34 5.63 -0.04
C LYS A 14 -1.68 6.87 -0.59
N GLU A 15 -0.53 6.72 -1.19
CA GLU A 15 0.21 7.85 -1.74
C GLU A 15 1.04 7.38 -2.90
N SER A 16 1.28 8.26 -3.82
CA SER A 16 2.21 7.96 -4.89
C SER A 16 2.92 9.23 -5.29
N GLN A 17 4.13 9.08 -5.79
CA GLN A 17 4.94 10.22 -6.19
C GLN A 17 5.89 9.77 -7.28
N SER A 18 5.96 10.57 -8.35
CA SER A 18 6.95 10.28 -9.38
C SER A 18 8.19 11.09 -9.13
N PHE A 19 9.32 10.52 -9.52
CA PHE A 19 10.56 11.25 -9.45
C PHE A 19 11.47 10.70 -10.52
N GLY A 20 12.12 11.60 -11.23
CA GLY A 20 13.00 11.19 -12.32
C GLY A 20 12.23 10.31 -13.27
N LEU A 21 12.76 9.13 -13.56
CA LEU A 21 12.12 8.20 -14.47
C LEU A 21 11.29 7.16 -13.73
N GLY A 22 11.17 7.29 -12.43
CA GLY A 22 10.47 6.29 -11.65
C GLY A 22 9.39 6.88 -10.78
N ALA A 23 8.84 6.04 -9.93
CA ALA A 23 7.78 6.45 -9.02
C ALA A 23 7.80 5.56 -7.80
N ALA A 24 7.23 6.08 -6.73
CA ALA A 24 7.07 5.31 -5.50
C ALA A 24 5.61 5.37 -5.10
N GLU A 25 5.13 4.31 -4.50
CA GLU A 25 3.74 4.23 -4.12
C GLU A 25 3.66 3.51 -2.78
N VAL A 26 2.82 4.00 -1.88
CA VAL A 26 2.61 3.34 -0.61
C VAL A 26 1.25 2.66 -0.66
N VAL A 27 1.23 1.36 -0.38
CA VAL A 27 -0.01 0.63 -0.33
C VAL A 27 -0.15 0.01 1.05
N VAL A 28 -1.38 -0.17 1.48
CA VAL A 28 -1.66 -0.76 2.77
C VAL A 28 -2.45 -2.04 2.56
N ASP A 29 -2.07 -3.07 3.33
CA ASP A 29 -2.79 -4.33 3.34
C ASP A 29 -3.93 -4.16 4.35
N THR A 30 -5.15 -4.19 3.87
CA THR A 30 -6.29 -3.91 4.74
C THR A 30 -6.57 -5.04 5.72
N MET A 31 -5.94 -6.19 5.54
CA MET A 31 -6.15 -7.30 6.46
C MET A 31 -5.18 -7.27 7.62
N THR A 32 -4.02 -6.72 7.43
CA THR A 32 -3.01 -6.69 8.48
C THR A 32 -2.65 -5.29 8.91
N GLY A 33 -2.91 -4.30 8.05
CA GLY A 33 -2.52 -2.93 8.32
C GLY A 33 -1.08 -2.62 7.94
N VAL A 34 -0.36 -3.61 7.43
CA VAL A 34 1.04 -3.39 7.08
C VAL A 34 1.12 -2.51 5.84
N ASN A 35 1.97 -1.50 5.90
CA ASN A 35 2.21 -0.61 4.78
C ASN A 35 3.43 -1.09 4.01
N TYR A 36 3.34 -0.99 2.68
CA TYR A 36 4.43 -1.39 1.80
C TYR A 36 4.79 -0.25 0.89
N LEU A 37 6.06 -0.22 0.53
CA LEU A 37 6.54 0.73 -0.45
C LEU A 37 6.78 -0.02 -1.75
N LEU A 38 6.08 0.41 -2.80
CA LEU A 38 6.27 -0.14 -4.14
C LEU A 38 7.07 0.84 -4.94
N MET A 39 8.06 0.33 -5.65
CA MET A 39 8.84 1.17 -6.55
C MET A 39 8.55 0.74 -7.97
N HIS A 40 8.46 1.72 -8.85
CA HIS A 40 8.25 1.50 -10.26
C HIS A 40 9.43 2.09 -11.00
N SER A 41 10.11 1.29 -11.77
CA SER A 41 11.21 1.69 -12.62
C SER A 41 12.38 2.26 -11.86
N PRO A 42 13.12 1.46 -11.14
CA PRO A 42 13.04 0.00 -11.17
C PRO A 42 11.95 -0.51 -10.25
N ASP A 43 11.49 -1.70 -10.54
CA ASP A 43 10.44 -2.30 -9.74
C ASP A 43 11.00 -2.86 -8.46
N GLY A 44 10.20 -2.79 -7.44
CA GLY A 44 10.58 -3.38 -6.17
C GLY A 44 9.48 -3.18 -5.17
N ILE A 45 9.54 -3.95 -4.10
CA ILE A 45 8.56 -3.82 -3.04
C ILE A 45 9.24 -4.15 -1.72
N THR A 46 8.91 -3.40 -0.71
CA THR A 46 9.48 -3.62 0.61
C THR A 46 8.49 -3.10 1.65
N PRO A 47 8.49 -3.65 2.86
CA PRO A 47 7.69 -3.05 3.90
C PRO A 47 8.17 -1.63 4.15
N LEU A 48 7.23 -0.74 4.42
CA LEU A 48 7.56 0.64 4.72
C LEU A 48 7.96 0.73 6.19
N LEU A 49 9.11 1.29 6.46
CA LEU A 49 9.64 1.32 7.82
C LEU A 49 9.59 2.72 8.39
N ASP A 50 9.43 2.79 9.70
CA ASP A 50 9.45 4.08 10.37
C ASP A 50 10.90 4.45 10.69
N GLU A 51 11.06 5.55 11.43
CA GLU A 51 12.39 6.08 11.68
C GLU A 51 13.21 5.16 12.57
N ASN A 52 12.57 4.21 13.23
CA ASN A 52 13.26 3.25 14.08
C ASN A 52 13.47 1.92 13.39
N GLY A 53 13.15 1.85 12.10
CA GLY A 53 13.35 0.61 11.36
C GLY A 53 12.25 -0.41 11.57
N LYS A 54 11.12 0.00 12.13
CA LYS A 54 10.01 -0.91 12.35
C LYS A 54 8.97 -0.72 11.28
N VAL A 55 8.29 -1.79 10.94
CA VAL A 55 7.27 -1.75 9.91
C VAL A 55 6.14 -0.84 10.33
N ILE A 56 5.70 0.01 9.44
CA ILE A 56 4.58 0.89 9.72
C ILE A 56 3.29 0.11 9.56
N VAL A 57 2.49 0.11 10.62
CA VAL A 57 1.23 -0.62 10.63
C VAL A 57 0.11 0.35 10.94
N THR A 58 -0.87 0.41 10.05
CA THR A 58 -2.05 1.24 10.25
C THR A 58 -3.10 0.37 10.90
N PRO A 59 -3.69 0.79 12.02
CA PRO A 59 -4.75 -0.03 12.61
C PRO A 59 -5.82 -0.31 11.55
N VAL A 60 -6.19 -1.56 11.44
CA VAL A 60 -7.11 -1.98 10.38
C VAL A 60 -8.39 -1.17 10.43
N SER A 61 -8.86 -0.85 11.62
CA SER A 61 -10.10 -0.08 11.75
C SER A 61 -9.97 1.34 11.23
N ASP A 62 -8.74 1.83 11.05
CA ASP A 62 -8.53 3.18 10.55
C ASP A 62 -8.34 3.24 9.05
N ILE A 63 -8.37 2.12 8.38
CA ILE A 63 -8.14 2.09 6.95
C ILE A 63 -9.43 2.40 6.24
N THR A 64 -9.37 3.43 5.39
CA THR A 64 -10.53 3.85 4.64
C THR A 64 -10.39 3.39 3.22
N GLU A 65 -11.39 2.65 2.75
CA GLU A 65 -11.38 2.16 1.40
C GLU A 65 -12.12 3.13 0.52
N GLU A 66 -11.55 3.46 -0.62
CA GLU A 66 -12.21 4.40 -1.51
C GLU A 66 -12.73 3.81 -2.75
#